data_eecbaaf2fd5e9d164728a49bcbb04a52
#
_entry.id   eecbaaf2fd5e9d164728a49bcbb04a52
#
_cell.length_a   1.000
_cell.length_b   1.000
_cell.length_c   1.000
_cell.angle_alpha   90.00
_cell.angle_beta   90.00
_cell.angle_gamma   90.00
#
_symmetry.space_group_name_H-M   'P 1'
#
loop_
_entity.id
_entity.type
_entity.pdbx_description
1 polymer ?
#
loop_
_entity_poly.entity_id
_entity_poly.type
_entity_poly.pdbx_seq_one_letter_code
_entity_poly.pdbx_strand_id
1 'polypeptide(L)'
;MDLLKQLLSHTSVRKFAKDKLSPRLKNQLLCAAQSGSSSNFVQAYSIIEVTDPQKLAAIEKLANGFGYIKDAGAFYVFVADLNKHAQILTQHQQPLEALKNEESFIVSVVDTTIAAQTMAVYAESVGLGICYIGGIRNDLFKMAELLELPEYTFPLFGLSVGYPAGKNEVKPRLPVEDIQHTDSYQPLSSQQIDAYDQLMEDYYAGRTTNAADADWSKKMLAHFHEPRRTHTTEFLKKQGFEF
;
A
#
# COMPACT_ATOMS: atom_id res chain seq x y z
N MET A 1 -23.87 7.59 1.78
CA MET A 1 -23.70 6.21 2.33
C MET A 1 -23.10 6.38 3.72
N ASP A 2 -23.48 5.56 4.70
CA ASP A 2 -22.83 5.54 6.01
C ASP A 2 -21.35 5.12 5.82
N LEU A 3 -20.41 5.88 6.40
CA LEU A 3 -18.99 5.64 6.25
C LEU A 3 -18.57 4.24 6.74
N LEU A 4 -19.11 3.79 7.88
CA LEU A 4 -18.83 2.45 8.39
C LEU A 4 -19.27 1.37 7.39
N LYS A 5 -20.46 1.49 6.85
CA LYS A 5 -20.98 0.55 5.84
C LYS A 5 -20.09 0.52 4.59
N GLN A 6 -19.55 1.67 4.20
CA GLN A 6 -18.62 1.76 3.08
C GLN A 6 -17.31 1.03 3.40
N LEU A 7 -16.70 1.29 4.57
CA LEU A 7 -15.47 0.63 4.99
C LEU A 7 -15.62 -0.90 5.06
N LEU A 8 -16.76 -1.38 5.58
CA LEU A 8 -17.06 -2.81 5.66
C LEU A 8 -17.30 -3.45 4.28
N SER A 9 -17.61 -2.67 3.26
CA SER A 9 -17.80 -3.14 1.87
C SER A 9 -16.52 -3.11 1.03
N HIS A 10 -15.37 -2.74 1.61
CA HIS A 10 -14.11 -2.61 0.88
C HIS A 10 -13.69 -3.91 0.17
N THR A 11 -13.33 -3.75 -1.10
CA THR A 11 -12.70 -4.81 -1.91
C THR A 11 -11.66 -4.22 -2.84
N SER A 12 -10.50 -4.89 -2.97
CA SER A 12 -9.50 -4.48 -3.95
C SER A 12 -10.03 -4.62 -5.38
N VAL A 13 -10.08 -3.54 -6.14
CA VAL A 13 -10.52 -3.50 -7.53
C VAL A 13 -9.33 -3.72 -8.46
N ARG A 14 -9.41 -4.75 -9.31
CA ARG A 14 -8.37 -5.13 -10.29
C ARG A 14 -8.83 -5.07 -11.74
N LYS A 15 -10.07 -4.63 -11.98
CA LYS A 15 -10.62 -4.34 -13.29
C LYS A 15 -11.26 -2.97 -13.26
N PHE A 16 -10.72 -2.05 -14.04
CA PHE A 16 -11.18 -0.67 -14.11
C PHE A 16 -11.89 -0.41 -15.44
N ALA A 17 -12.87 0.49 -15.42
CA ALA A 17 -13.41 1.08 -16.64
C ALA A 17 -12.34 1.96 -17.31
N LYS A 18 -12.48 2.20 -18.61
CA LYS A 18 -11.49 2.98 -19.38
C LYS A 18 -11.52 4.48 -19.10
N ASP A 19 -12.49 4.93 -18.32
CA ASP A 19 -12.66 6.34 -17.99
C ASP A 19 -11.51 6.87 -17.14
N LYS A 20 -10.90 7.96 -17.59
CA LYS A 20 -9.85 8.65 -16.84
C LYS A 20 -10.46 9.55 -15.77
N LEU A 21 -9.75 9.70 -14.66
CA LEU A 21 -10.16 10.62 -13.59
C LEU A 21 -9.97 12.07 -14.05
N SER A 22 -10.97 12.93 -13.77
CA SER A 22 -10.85 14.34 -14.04
C SER A 22 -9.74 15.01 -13.22
N PRO A 23 -9.10 16.09 -13.69
CA PRO A 23 -8.09 16.82 -12.91
C PRO A 23 -8.61 17.29 -11.55
N ARG A 24 -9.89 17.68 -11.47
CA ARG A 24 -10.55 18.06 -10.21
C ARG A 24 -10.58 16.90 -9.24
N LEU A 25 -10.97 15.70 -9.68
CA LEU A 25 -11.07 14.52 -8.83
C LEU A 25 -9.68 14.05 -8.35
N LYS A 26 -8.67 14.10 -9.23
CA LYS A 26 -7.28 13.83 -8.85
C LYS A 26 -6.79 14.78 -7.77
N ASN A 27 -7.07 16.08 -7.91
CA ASN A 27 -6.71 17.06 -6.88
C ASN A 27 -7.43 16.77 -5.54
N GLN A 28 -8.70 16.39 -5.56
CA GLN A 28 -9.44 16.02 -4.36
C GLN A 28 -8.83 14.79 -3.68
N LEU A 29 -8.38 13.78 -4.44
CA LEU A 29 -7.67 12.61 -3.93
C LEU A 29 -6.36 13.01 -3.23
N LEU A 30 -5.58 13.91 -3.82
CA LEU A 30 -4.33 14.42 -3.24
C LEU A 30 -4.59 15.24 -1.97
N CYS A 31 -5.61 16.12 -1.98
CA CYS A 31 -6.03 16.84 -0.77
C CYS A 31 -6.46 15.89 0.35
N ALA A 32 -7.18 14.83 0.03
CA ALA A 32 -7.55 13.80 1.01
C ALA A 32 -6.30 13.11 1.58
N ALA A 33 -5.35 12.70 0.74
CA ALA A 33 -4.09 12.14 1.23
C ALA A 33 -3.36 13.08 2.19
N GLN A 34 -3.26 14.35 1.81
CA GLN A 34 -2.57 15.37 2.60
C GLN A 34 -3.25 15.67 3.94
N SER A 35 -4.55 15.42 4.08
CA SER A 35 -5.28 15.65 5.32
C SER A 35 -5.05 14.57 6.40
N GLY A 36 -4.37 13.48 6.06
CA GLY A 36 -3.99 12.44 7.01
C GLY A 36 -3.04 12.97 8.10
N SER A 37 -3.10 12.37 9.27
CA SER A 37 -2.15 12.69 10.35
C SER A 37 -0.73 12.27 9.96
N SER A 38 0.26 13.00 10.50
CA SER A 38 1.67 12.60 10.44
C SER A 38 2.33 12.72 11.80
N SER A 39 3.35 11.92 12.06
CA SER A 39 4.09 11.92 13.31
C SER A 39 4.75 13.28 13.52
N ASN A 40 4.47 13.97 14.65
CA ASN A 40 5.00 15.29 14.94
C ASN A 40 4.92 16.31 13.78
N PHE A 41 3.96 16.11 12.88
CA PHE A 41 3.80 16.91 11.66
C PHE A 41 5.01 16.85 10.71
N VAL A 42 5.76 15.73 10.73
CA VAL A 42 6.96 15.51 9.91
C VAL A 42 6.62 15.46 8.42
N GLN A 43 5.47 14.90 8.07
CA GLN A 43 5.01 14.76 6.66
C GLN A 43 6.05 14.08 5.77
N ALA A 44 6.60 12.97 6.26
CA ALA A 44 7.70 12.23 5.64
C ALA A 44 7.26 11.34 4.47
N TYR A 45 6.49 11.88 3.53
CA TYR A 45 6.01 11.15 2.35
C TYR A 45 5.97 12.03 1.11
N SER A 46 6.07 11.39 -0.05
CA SER A 46 5.76 11.99 -1.35
C SER A 46 4.84 11.08 -2.16
N ILE A 47 4.06 11.68 -3.06
CA ILE A 47 3.12 10.97 -3.92
C ILE A 47 3.49 11.30 -5.38
N ILE A 48 3.83 10.28 -6.17
CA ILE A 48 4.17 10.42 -7.57
C ILE A 48 3.00 9.87 -8.40
N GLU A 49 2.29 10.73 -9.13
CA GLU A 49 1.37 10.28 -10.16
C GLU A 49 2.18 9.88 -11.40
N VAL A 50 2.07 8.62 -11.81
CA VAL A 50 2.72 8.13 -13.03
C VAL A 50 1.74 8.26 -14.19
N THR A 51 2.05 9.13 -15.15
CA THR A 51 1.20 9.41 -16.31
C THR A 51 1.83 8.97 -17.64
N ASP A 52 3.15 8.80 -17.67
CA ASP A 52 3.89 8.32 -18.84
C ASP A 52 3.51 6.86 -19.15
N PRO A 53 2.97 6.56 -20.34
CA PRO A 53 2.58 5.20 -20.71
C PRO A 53 3.75 4.20 -20.71
N GLN A 54 4.98 4.64 -21.00
CA GLN A 54 6.16 3.78 -20.99
C GLN A 54 6.57 3.43 -19.55
N LYS A 55 6.56 4.42 -18.65
CA LYS A 55 6.80 4.18 -17.21
C LYS A 55 5.70 3.28 -16.63
N LEU A 56 4.42 3.51 -16.94
CA LEU A 56 3.31 2.64 -16.51
C LEU A 56 3.49 1.20 -16.98
N ALA A 57 3.85 0.98 -18.25
CA ALA A 57 4.08 -0.36 -18.79
C ALA A 57 5.29 -1.06 -18.13
N ALA A 58 6.36 -0.31 -17.85
CA ALA A 58 7.54 -0.83 -17.16
C ALA A 58 7.20 -1.24 -15.70
N ILE A 59 6.46 -0.40 -14.98
CA ILE A 59 6.00 -0.67 -13.61
C ILE A 59 5.03 -1.86 -13.59
N GLU A 60 4.10 -1.96 -14.54
CA GLU A 60 3.20 -3.09 -14.69
C GLU A 60 3.96 -4.41 -14.80
N LYS A 61 5.00 -4.45 -15.65
CA LYS A 61 5.86 -5.62 -15.84
C LYS A 61 6.64 -5.96 -14.56
N LEU A 62 7.25 -4.96 -13.92
CA LEU A 62 8.03 -5.11 -12.68
C LEU A 62 7.14 -5.63 -11.54
N ALA A 63 5.94 -5.10 -11.41
CA ALA A 63 4.99 -5.47 -10.37
C ALA A 63 4.30 -6.82 -10.60
N ASN A 64 4.53 -7.48 -11.74
CA ASN A 64 3.74 -8.62 -12.21
C ASN A 64 2.23 -8.31 -12.21
N GLY A 65 1.89 -7.09 -12.64
CA GLY A 65 0.51 -6.65 -12.77
C GLY A 65 -0.18 -7.30 -13.98
N PHE A 66 -1.49 -7.41 -13.91
CA PHE A 66 -2.33 -8.00 -14.97
C PHE A 66 -3.26 -6.94 -15.58
N GLY A 67 -2.72 -5.75 -15.86
CA GLY A 67 -3.46 -4.64 -16.45
C GLY A 67 -3.99 -3.62 -15.43
N TYR A 68 -4.03 -3.92 -14.16
CA TYR A 68 -4.66 -3.06 -13.16
C TYR A 68 -3.80 -1.85 -12.72
N ILE A 69 -2.61 -1.65 -13.28
CA ILE A 69 -1.82 -0.42 -13.16
C ILE A 69 -2.11 0.49 -14.35
N LYS A 70 -1.86 0.02 -15.56
CA LYS A 70 -1.99 0.82 -16.79
C LYS A 70 -3.45 1.12 -17.17
N ASP A 71 -4.38 0.24 -16.78
CA ASP A 71 -5.81 0.39 -17.11
C ASP A 71 -6.58 1.19 -16.03
N ALA A 72 -5.95 1.54 -14.91
CA ALA A 72 -6.53 2.40 -13.90
C ALA A 72 -6.81 3.81 -14.41
N GLY A 73 -7.75 4.51 -13.77
CA GLY A 73 -8.04 5.91 -14.03
C GLY A 73 -6.87 6.83 -13.68
N ALA A 74 -6.14 6.48 -12.61
CA ALA A 74 -4.86 7.06 -12.20
C ALA A 74 -4.03 6.01 -11.44
N PHE A 75 -2.70 6.15 -11.48
CA PHE A 75 -1.79 5.34 -10.71
C PHE A 75 -0.81 6.22 -9.94
N TYR A 76 -0.75 6.02 -8.64
CA TYR A 76 0.11 6.77 -7.73
C TYR A 76 1.14 5.83 -7.10
N VAL A 77 2.38 6.31 -6.97
CA VAL A 77 3.41 5.67 -6.14
C VAL A 77 3.57 6.48 -4.87
N PHE A 78 3.35 5.84 -3.75
CA PHE A 78 3.57 6.40 -2.42
C PHE A 78 4.99 6.09 -1.98
N VAL A 79 5.73 7.15 -1.68
CA VAL A 79 7.15 7.12 -1.36
C VAL A 79 7.34 7.58 0.08
N ALA A 80 7.94 6.74 0.92
CA ALA A 80 8.49 7.17 2.19
C ALA A 80 9.68 8.09 1.90
N ASP A 81 9.60 9.35 2.35
CA ASP A 81 10.45 10.43 1.87
C ASP A 81 10.98 11.27 3.02
N LEU A 82 12.23 11.03 3.37
CA LEU A 82 13.04 11.83 4.27
C LEU A 82 14.02 12.77 3.53
N ASN A 83 14.03 12.73 2.19
CA ASN A 83 14.90 13.61 1.40
C ASN A 83 14.62 15.10 1.65
N LYS A 84 13.34 15.47 1.76
CA LYS A 84 12.95 16.86 2.12
C LYS A 84 13.59 17.33 3.43
N HIS A 85 13.67 16.43 4.41
CA HIS A 85 14.28 16.69 5.71
C HIS A 85 15.80 16.76 5.60
N ALA A 86 16.41 15.89 4.78
CA ALA A 86 17.82 15.95 4.47
C ALA A 86 18.20 17.29 3.82
N GLN A 87 17.37 17.79 2.90
CA GLN A 87 17.56 19.12 2.29
C GLN A 87 17.51 20.24 3.34
N ILE A 88 16.53 20.22 4.26
CA ILE A 88 16.40 21.21 5.34
C ILE A 88 17.64 21.17 6.24
N LEU A 89 18.05 19.98 6.71
CA LEU A 89 19.22 19.82 7.56
C LEU A 89 20.49 20.30 6.88
N THR A 90 20.69 19.94 5.61
CA THR A 90 21.84 20.37 4.81
C THR A 90 21.86 21.90 4.63
N GLN A 91 20.72 22.51 4.34
CA GLN A 91 20.60 23.97 4.21
C GLN A 91 21.00 24.69 5.51
N HIS A 92 20.70 24.08 6.66
CA HIS A 92 21.04 24.62 7.98
C HIS A 92 22.35 24.08 8.55
N GLN A 93 23.17 23.39 7.75
CA GLN A 93 24.46 22.80 8.13
C GLN A 93 24.37 21.88 9.35
N GLN A 94 23.25 21.14 9.44
CA GLN A 94 23.02 20.15 10.50
C GLN A 94 23.40 18.74 10.04
N PRO A 95 23.83 17.87 10.95
CA PRO A 95 24.18 16.49 10.65
C PRO A 95 22.94 15.67 10.20
N LEU A 96 23.14 14.63 9.37
CA LEU A 96 22.07 13.81 8.82
C LEU A 96 21.86 12.48 9.58
N GLU A 97 22.66 12.21 10.60
CA GLU A 97 22.65 10.93 11.33
C GLU A 97 21.26 10.56 11.87
N ALA A 98 20.50 11.56 12.32
CA ALA A 98 19.14 11.34 12.82
C ALA A 98 18.14 10.85 11.75
N LEU A 99 18.43 11.03 10.47
CA LEU A 99 17.57 10.52 9.37
C LEU A 99 17.89 9.09 8.98
N LYS A 100 19.04 8.55 9.35
CA LYS A 100 19.56 7.29 8.84
C LYS A 100 19.10 6.06 9.61
N ASN A 101 18.49 6.25 10.80
CA ASN A 101 18.11 5.18 11.72
C ASN A 101 16.72 4.59 11.40
N GLU A 102 16.42 3.46 12.05
CA GLU A 102 15.18 2.71 11.90
C GLU A 102 13.95 3.53 12.27
N GLU A 103 14.02 4.33 13.35
CA GLU A 103 12.89 5.14 13.82
C GLU A 103 12.44 6.15 12.77
N SER A 104 13.37 6.88 12.16
CA SER A 104 13.06 7.83 11.09
C SER A 104 12.48 7.15 9.87
N PHE A 105 12.98 5.96 9.52
CA PHE A 105 12.41 5.15 8.46
C PHE A 105 10.99 4.68 8.80
N ILE A 106 10.74 4.18 10.02
CA ILE A 106 9.41 3.77 10.49
C ILE A 106 8.43 4.95 10.43
N VAL A 107 8.81 6.13 10.92
CA VAL A 107 8.00 7.35 10.83
C VAL A 107 7.61 7.63 9.38
N SER A 108 8.57 7.57 8.45
CA SER A 108 8.27 7.81 7.02
C SER A 108 7.33 6.79 6.41
N VAL A 109 7.44 5.51 6.79
CA VAL A 109 6.54 4.44 6.35
C VAL A 109 5.12 4.64 6.90
N VAL A 110 4.99 5.01 8.17
CA VAL A 110 3.70 5.26 8.84
C VAL A 110 3.00 6.47 8.20
N ASP A 111 3.68 7.61 8.07
CA ASP A 111 3.14 8.81 7.44
C ASP A 111 2.64 8.53 6.02
N THR A 112 3.45 7.81 5.22
CA THR A 112 3.11 7.41 3.85
C THR A 112 1.87 6.53 3.83
N THR A 113 1.75 5.60 4.78
CA THR A 113 0.62 4.66 4.85
C THR A 113 -0.67 5.37 5.26
N ILE A 114 -0.60 6.30 6.21
CA ILE A 114 -1.76 7.12 6.63
C ILE A 114 -2.25 7.97 5.45
N ALA A 115 -1.36 8.64 4.75
CA ALA A 115 -1.72 9.44 3.57
C ALA A 115 -2.40 8.59 2.49
N ALA A 116 -1.85 7.43 2.19
CA ALA A 116 -2.42 6.52 1.20
C ALA A 116 -3.79 5.97 1.61
N GLN A 117 -3.95 5.57 2.87
CA GLN A 117 -5.22 5.06 3.37
C GLN A 117 -6.30 6.16 3.40
N THR A 118 -5.95 7.39 3.73
CA THR A 118 -6.88 8.52 3.68
C THR A 118 -7.34 8.79 2.25
N MET A 119 -6.43 8.75 1.26
CA MET A 119 -6.80 8.82 -0.17
C MET A 119 -7.72 7.66 -0.56
N ALA A 120 -7.43 6.44 -0.14
CA ALA A 120 -8.22 5.25 -0.47
C ALA A 120 -9.65 5.36 0.06
N VAL A 121 -9.82 5.75 1.32
CA VAL A 121 -11.14 5.96 1.95
C VAL A 121 -11.94 7.02 1.19
N TYR A 122 -11.30 8.14 0.84
CA TYR A 122 -11.94 9.18 0.05
C TYR A 122 -12.33 8.67 -1.35
N ALA A 123 -11.42 7.97 -2.03
CA ALA A 123 -11.69 7.40 -3.36
C ALA A 123 -12.95 6.52 -3.35
N GLU A 124 -13.04 5.60 -2.40
CA GLU A 124 -14.20 4.73 -2.26
C GLU A 124 -15.48 5.50 -1.88
N SER A 125 -15.36 6.58 -1.10
CA SER A 125 -16.51 7.41 -0.71
C SER A 125 -17.18 8.13 -1.89
N VAL A 126 -16.41 8.37 -2.96
CA VAL A 126 -16.92 8.99 -4.19
C VAL A 126 -17.16 7.97 -5.31
N GLY A 127 -17.22 6.68 -4.98
CA GLY A 127 -17.58 5.61 -5.92
C GLY A 127 -16.43 5.08 -6.77
N LEU A 128 -15.17 5.43 -6.45
CA LEU A 128 -14.01 4.84 -7.11
C LEU A 128 -13.63 3.51 -6.45
N GLY A 129 -12.93 2.67 -7.20
CA GLY A 129 -12.26 1.48 -6.68
C GLY A 129 -10.77 1.71 -6.53
N ILE A 130 -10.13 0.97 -5.63
CA ILE A 130 -8.69 1.06 -5.38
C ILE A 130 -8.03 -0.32 -5.36
N CYS A 131 -6.72 -0.33 -5.64
CA CYS A 131 -5.88 -1.50 -5.40
C CYS A 131 -4.48 -1.08 -4.97
N TYR A 132 -4.05 -1.54 -3.80
CA TYR A 132 -2.66 -1.39 -3.37
C TYR A 132 -1.74 -2.36 -4.12
N ILE A 133 -0.61 -1.86 -4.61
CA ILE A 133 0.33 -2.60 -5.44
C ILE A 133 1.69 -2.72 -4.75
N GLY A 134 1.83 -3.73 -3.91
CA GLY A 134 3.12 -4.05 -3.28
C GLY A 134 4.16 -4.61 -4.25
N GLY A 135 3.74 -5.07 -5.42
CA GLY A 135 4.61 -5.61 -6.47
C GLY A 135 5.67 -4.64 -6.98
N ILE A 136 5.48 -3.33 -6.82
CA ILE A 136 6.53 -2.34 -7.16
C ILE A 136 7.84 -2.56 -6.42
N ARG A 137 7.82 -3.28 -5.28
CA ARG A 137 9.02 -3.64 -4.51
C ARG A 137 9.70 -4.92 -4.99
N ASN A 138 9.24 -5.54 -6.09
CA ASN A 138 9.89 -6.73 -6.63
C ASN A 138 11.30 -6.42 -7.16
N ASP A 139 11.54 -5.18 -7.61
CA ASP A 139 12.85 -4.63 -7.95
C ASP A 139 12.89 -3.15 -7.55
N LEU A 140 13.41 -2.89 -6.35
CA LEU A 140 13.50 -1.55 -5.78
C LEU A 140 14.48 -0.65 -6.54
N PHE A 141 15.59 -1.23 -7.03
CA PHE A 141 16.60 -0.46 -7.77
C PHE A 141 16.04 0.05 -9.09
N LYS A 142 15.36 -0.83 -9.83
CA LYS A 142 14.72 -0.44 -11.09
C LYS A 142 13.56 0.54 -10.87
N MET A 143 12.82 0.38 -9.78
CA MET A 143 11.74 1.29 -9.44
C MET A 143 12.27 2.69 -9.11
N ALA A 144 13.36 2.77 -8.33
CA ALA A 144 14.00 4.04 -8.03
C ALA A 144 14.57 4.72 -9.29
N GLU A 145 15.19 3.96 -10.19
CA GLU A 145 15.66 4.46 -11.49
C GLU A 145 14.51 5.02 -12.34
N LEU A 146 13.41 4.27 -12.49
CA LEU A 146 12.24 4.69 -13.27
C LEU A 146 11.60 5.97 -12.77
N LEU A 147 11.61 6.19 -11.46
CA LEU A 147 11.00 7.34 -10.81
C LEU A 147 12.02 8.42 -10.42
N GLU A 148 13.30 8.22 -10.72
CA GLU A 148 14.37 9.16 -10.41
C GLU A 148 14.40 9.52 -8.91
N LEU A 149 14.26 8.49 -8.05
CA LEU A 149 14.17 8.69 -6.61
C LEU A 149 15.53 9.07 -6.01
N PRO A 150 15.59 10.16 -5.22
CA PRO A 150 16.81 10.57 -4.53
C PRO A 150 17.11 9.70 -3.30
N GLU A 151 18.28 9.91 -2.67
CA GLU A 151 18.61 9.34 -1.36
C GLU A 151 17.55 9.68 -0.32
N TYR A 152 17.49 8.88 0.74
CA TYR A 152 16.52 8.96 1.85
C TYR A 152 15.07 8.78 1.41
N THR A 153 14.85 8.05 0.30
CA THR A 153 13.50 7.72 -0.17
C THR A 153 13.32 6.22 -0.36
N PHE A 154 12.07 5.74 -0.20
CA PHE A 154 11.72 4.34 -0.41
C PHE A 154 10.35 4.23 -1.09
N PRO A 155 10.26 3.61 -2.30
CA PRO A 155 8.99 3.40 -3.00
C PRO A 155 8.17 2.32 -2.27
N LEU A 156 7.23 2.74 -1.41
CA LEU A 156 6.58 1.85 -0.45
C LEU A 156 5.55 0.94 -1.12
N PHE A 157 4.63 1.51 -1.87
CA PHE A 157 3.65 0.79 -2.70
C PHE A 157 3.04 1.71 -3.75
N GLY A 158 2.46 1.10 -4.78
CA GLY A 158 1.58 1.77 -5.72
C GLY A 158 0.13 1.74 -5.24
N LEU A 159 -0.69 2.68 -5.72
CA LEU A 159 -2.13 2.72 -5.56
C LEU A 159 -2.78 2.99 -6.92
N SER A 160 -3.45 1.96 -7.46
CA SER A 160 -4.34 2.13 -8.61
C SER A 160 -5.68 2.65 -8.16
N VAL A 161 -6.19 3.70 -8.80
CA VAL A 161 -7.47 4.32 -8.49
C VAL A 161 -8.26 4.50 -9.79
N GLY A 162 -9.55 4.15 -9.80
CA GLY A 162 -10.37 4.31 -11.01
C GLY A 162 -11.80 3.85 -10.80
N TYR A 163 -12.62 4.01 -11.84
CA TYR A 163 -13.99 3.50 -11.82
C TYR A 163 -13.99 1.98 -11.90
N PRO A 164 -14.64 1.26 -10.96
CA PRO A 164 -14.64 -0.19 -10.98
C PRO A 164 -15.46 -0.74 -12.17
N ALA A 165 -14.90 -1.71 -12.92
CA ALA A 165 -15.62 -2.41 -13.98
C ALA A 165 -16.39 -3.65 -13.51
N GLY A 166 -16.43 -3.91 -12.20
CA GLY A 166 -17.16 -5.01 -11.59
C GLY A 166 -17.08 -4.95 -10.08
N LYS A 167 -17.91 -5.73 -9.42
CA LYS A 167 -17.87 -5.89 -7.96
C LYS A 167 -17.14 -7.17 -7.61
N ASN A 168 -16.30 -7.11 -6.58
CA ASN A 168 -15.72 -8.29 -5.95
C ASN A 168 -16.50 -8.62 -4.67
N GLU A 169 -16.42 -9.87 -4.26
CA GLU A 169 -16.97 -10.31 -2.97
C GLU A 169 -16.07 -9.80 -1.83
N VAL A 170 -16.71 -9.38 -0.74
CA VAL A 170 -15.99 -8.95 0.47
C VAL A 170 -15.40 -10.18 1.14
N LYS A 171 -14.09 -10.15 1.35
CA LYS A 171 -13.40 -11.23 2.06
C LYS A 171 -13.61 -11.08 3.57
N PRO A 172 -13.98 -12.15 4.29
CA PRO A 172 -14.05 -12.14 5.74
C PRO A 172 -12.72 -11.69 6.37
N ARG A 173 -12.80 -10.94 7.45
CA ARG A 173 -11.65 -10.54 8.26
C ARG A 173 -11.59 -11.41 9.52
N LEU A 174 -10.44 -11.43 10.17
CA LEU A 174 -10.36 -11.97 11.53
C LEU A 174 -11.44 -11.32 12.40
N PRO A 175 -12.10 -12.08 13.30
CA PRO A 175 -13.02 -11.51 14.28
C PRO A 175 -12.39 -10.37 15.08
N VAL A 176 -13.19 -9.43 15.53
CA VAL A 176 -12.69 -8.26 16.27
C VAL A 176 -12.00 -8.69 17.57
N GLU A 177 -12.54 -9.69 18.25
CA GLU A 177 -11.99 -10.29 19.45
C GLU A 177 -10.62 -10.92 19.27
N ASP A 178 -10.25 -11.29 18.04
CA ASP A 178 -8.96 -11.89 17.72
C ASP A 178 -7.87 -10.84 17.42
N ILE A 179 -8.25 -9.57 17.24
CA ILE A 179 -7.34 -8.46 16.94
C ILE A 179 -7.34 -7.36 18.00
N GLN A 180 -8.34 -7.35 18.89
CA GLN A 180 -8.47 -6.37 19.95
C GLN A 180 -8.09 -7.01 21.29
N HIS A 181 -7.10 -6.44 21.96
CA HIS A 181 -6.62 -6.88 23.26
C HIS A 181 -6.80 -5.75 24.28
N THR A 182 -7.07 -6.10 25.53
CA THR A 182 -7.18 -5.13 26.65
C THR A 182 -5.96 -5.27 27.55
N ASP A 183 -5.27 -4.15 27.77
CA ASP A 183 -4.10 -3.98 28.65
C ASP A 183 -2.85 -4.77 28.24
N SER A 184 -3.00 -5.97 27.68
CA SER A 184 -1.87 -6.82 27.30
C SER A 184 -2.18 -7.66 26.05
N TYR A 185 -1.14 -7.97 25.27
CA TYR A 185 -1.25 -8.83 24.10
C TYR A 185 -1.62 -10.25 24.48
N GLN A 186 -2.55 -10.85 23.73
CA GLN A 186 -2.94 -12.25 23.85
C GLN A 186 -2.70 -12.95 22.50
N PRO A 187 -1.88 -14.03 22.45
CA PRO A 187 -1.70 -14.78 21.20
C PRO A 187 -2.99 -15.52 20.82
N LEU A 188 -3.19 -15.71 19.52
CA LEU A 188 -4.28 -16.55 19.02
C LEU A 188 -4.09 -18.00 19.52
N SER A 189 -5.17 -18.60 20.00
CA SER A 189 -5.24 -20.04 20.29
C SER A 189 -5.38 -20.84 18.98
N SER A 190 -5.03 -22.13 19.04
CA SER A 190 -5.27 -23.03 17.89
C SER A 190 -6.75 -23.08 17.50
N GLN A 191 -7.66 -23.05 18.45
CA GLN A 191 -9.10 -23.06 18.20
C GLN A 191 -9.58 -21.81 17.42
N GLN A 192 -9.03 -20.63 17.70
CA GLN A 192 -9.34 -19.41 16.95
C GLN A 192 -8.80 -19.47 15.53
N ILE A 193 -7.58 -20.01 15.37
CA ILE A 193 -6.97 -20.22 14.04
C ILE A 193 -7.82 -21.19 13.22
N ASP A 194 -8.18 -22.35 13.79
CA ASP A 194 -8.99 -23.38 13.12
C ASP A 194 -10.38 -22.84 12.73
N ALA A 195 -11.01 -22.04 13.60
CA ALA A 195 -12.31 -21.44 13.33
C ALA A 195 -12.23 -20.44 12.17
N TYR A 196 -11.18 -19.62 12.09
CA TYR A 196 -10.99 -18.69 10.99
C TYR A 196 -10.59 -19.41 9.69
N ASP A 197 -9.83 -20.50 9.79
CA ASP A 197 -9.50 -21.35 8.62
C ASP A 197 -10.77 -21.94 8.00
N GLN A 198 -11.69 -22.46 8.82
CA GLN A 198 -12.98 -22.96 8.33
C GLN A 198 -13.81 -21.87 7.67
N LEU A 199 -13.89 -20.68 8.26
CA LEU A 199 -14.58 -19.52 7.66
C LEU A 199 -13.99 -19.16 6.29
N MET A 200 -12.68 -19.22 6.18
CA MET A 200 -11.97 -18.89 4.93
C MET A 200 -12.11 -20.00 3.88
N GLU A 201 -12.12 -21.26 4.28
CA GLU A 201 -12.38 -22.39 3.40
C GLU A 201 -13.78 -22.28 2.80
N ASP A 202 -14.81 -22.05 3.60
CA ASP A 202 -16.20 -21.85 3.18
C ASP A 202 -16.30 -20.66 2.21
N TYR A 203 -15.64 -19.55 2.52
CA TYR A 203 -15.59 -18.38 1.64
C TYR A 203 -14.97 -18.71 0.27
N TYR A 204 -13.84 -19.43 0.22
CA TYR A 204 -13.20 -19.77 -1.04
C TYR A 204 -13.97 -20.82 -1.84
N ALA A 205 -14.59 -21.77 -1.17
CA ALA A 205 -15.46 -22.78 -1.81
C ALA A 205 -16.71 -22.16 -2.42
N GLY A 206 -17.31 -21.18 -1.74
CA GLY A 206 -18.53 -20.50 -2.17
C GLY A 206 -18.36 -19.44 -3.28
N ARG A 207 -17.11 -19.12 -3.68
CA ARG A 207 -16.86 -18.07 -4.67
C ARG A 207 -17.29 -18.46 -6.07
N THR A 208 -17.91 -17.52 -6.77
CA THR A 208 -18.30 -17.66 -8.18
C THR A 208 -17.11 -17.55 -9.14
N THR A 209 -16.03 -16.88 -8.71
CA THR A 209 -14.78 -16.71 -9.48
C THR A 209 -13.57 -16.93 -8.58
N ASN A 210 -12.54 -17.61 -9.11
CA ASN A 210 -11.33 -17.96 -8.36
C ASN A 210 -11.63 -18.78 -7.08
N ALA A 211 -12.59 -19.72 -7.17
CA ALA A 211 -12.77 -20.72 -6.14
C ALA A 211 -11.46 -21.49 -5.94
N ALA A 212 -11.11 -21.81 -4.72
CA ALA A 212 -9.87 -22.50 -4.40
C ALA A 212 -10.06 -23.36 -3.13
N ASP A 213 -9.42 -24.51 -3.11
CA ASP A 213 -9.21 -25.29 -1.88
C ASP A 213 -8.10 -24.60 -1.07
N ALA A 214 -8.48 -23.63 -0.24
CA ALA A 214 -7.54 -22.84 0.53
C ALA A 214 -8.22 -22.24 1.76
N ASP A 215 -7.50 -22.24 2.85
CA ASP A 215 -7.81 -21.52 4.07
C ASP A 215 -6.78 -20.41 4.34
N TRP A 216 -6.86 -19.75 5.49
CA TRP A 216 -5.91 -18.71 5.85
C TRP A 216 -4.53 -19.26 6.17
N SER A 217 -4.46 -20.32 7.00
CA SER A 217 -3.20 -20.95 7.39
C SER A 217 -2.42 -21.48 6.20
N LYS A 218 -3.05 -22.22 5.28
CA LYS A 218 -2.40 -22.68 4.03
C LYS A 218 -1.78 -21.52 3.25
N LYS A 219 -2.51 -20.38 3.17
CA LYS A 219 -2.00 -19.18 2.48
C LYS A 219 -0.84 -18.52 3.22
N MET A 220 -0.87 -18.47 4.55
CA MET A 220 0.22 -17.89 5.36
C MET A 220 1.46 -18.76 5.31
N LEU A 221 1.32 -20.09 5.41
CA LEU A 221 2.43 -21.02 5.23
C LEU A 221 3.10 -20.85 3.87
N ALA A 222 2.33 -20.80 2.80
CA ALA A 222 2.87 -20.55 1.44
C ALA A 222 3.49 -19.15 1.31
N HIS A 223 2.93 -18.13 1.96
CA HIS A 223 3.45 -16.76 1.87
C HIS A 223 4.78 -16.58 2.60
N PHE A 224 4.95 -17.23 3.75
CA PHE A 224 6.13 -17.12 4.61
C PHE A 224 7.10 -18.29 4.48
N HIS A 225 6.91 -19.17 3.49
CA HIS A 225 7.79 -20.31 3.24
C HIS A 225 9.24 -19.88 2.97
N GLU A 226 9.42 -18.82 2.20
CA GLU A 226 10.74 -18.26 1.87
C GLU A 226 10.78 -16.75 2.08
N PRO A 227 11.97 -16.20 2.46
CA PRO A 227 12.16 -14.76 2.54
C PRO A 227 11.89 -14.09 1.18
N ARG A 228 11.12 -13.02 1.20
CA ARG A 228 10.76 -12.27 -0.02
C ARG A 228 11.50 -10.94 -0.06
N ARG A 229 11.88 -10.49 -1.28
CA ARG A 229 12.51 -9.18 -1.51
C ARG A 229 13.74 -8.97 -0.65
N THR A 230 14.62 -9.96 -0.62
CA THR A 230 15.84 -9.99 0.19
C THR A 230 16.82 -8.85 -0.12
N HIS A 231 16.67 -8.20 -1.28
CA HIS A 231 17.44 -7.02 -1.69
C HIS A 231 17.03 -5.72 -0.96
N THR A 232 15.99 -5.75 -0.12
CA THR A 232 15.47 -4.53 0.54
C THR A 232 16.52 -3.87 1.43
N THR A 233 17.28 -4.64 2.22
CA THR A 233 18.34 -4.11 3.08
C THR A 233 19.45 -3.46 2.27
N GLU A 234 19.88 -4.09 1.16
CA GLU A 234 20.88 -3.51 0.27
C GLU A 234 20.40 -2.20 -0.35
N PHE A 235 19.14 -2.17 -0.79
CA PHE A 235 18.54 -0.96 -1.32
C PHE A 235 18.48 0.16 -0.28
N LEU A 236 18.05 -0.12 0.95
CA LEU A 236 18.01 0.88 2.03
C LEU A 236 19.38 1.46 2.33
N LYS A 237 20.42 0.61 2.39
CA LYS A 237 21.80 1.07 2.55
C LYS A 237 22.25 1.98 1.40
N LYS A 238 21.89 1.64 0.14
CA LYS A 238 22.16 2.50 -1.01
C LYS A 238 21.43 3.83 -0.94
N GLN A 239 20.25 3.85 -0.32
CA GLN A 239 19.48 5.07 -0.10
C GLN A 239 19.95 5.91 1.11
N GLY A 240 21.04 5.53 1.76
CA GLY A 240 21.64 6.29 2.85
C GLY A 240 21.18 5.91 4.25
N PHE A 241 20.38 4.85 4.40
CA PHE A 241 19.99 4.33 5.72
C PHE A 241 21.08 3.41 6.29
N GLU A 242 21.24 3.44 7.61
CA GLU A 242 22.34 2.75 8.34
C GLU A 242 21.76 1.81 9.42
N PHE A 243 21.03 0.76 9.01
CA PHE A 243 20.52 -0.29 9.90
C PHE A 243 20.42 -1.64 9.18
#